data_cee47a592d52611ac463ca5ed857bcec
#
_entry.id   cee47a592d52611ac463ca5ed857bcec
#
_cell.length_a   1.000
_cell.length_b   1.000
_cell.length_c   1.000
_cell.angle_alpha   90.00
_cell.angle_beta   90.00
_cell.angle_gamma   90.00
#
_symmetry.space_group_name_H-M   'P 1'
#
loop_
_entity.id
_entity.type
_entity.pdbx_description
1 polymer ?
#
loop_
_entity_poly.entity_id
_entity_poly.type
_entity_poly.pdbx_seq_one_letter_code
_entity_poly.pdbx_strand_id
1 'polypeptide(L)'
;MPIAFTRCGSALHRVVARSAYSPCAARSYSSYVFQENDIVLVQKKTDSSAKQILSKPLRPGKRVNTSSGHIDHESIIGLSPRAIVSTATGKGEYRIYRPTLGEYANLTARIVTPVYPADANLIVSLLDLNPTVPDPSSSLPSPPLEIFEAGTGHGALTLHLARAIHAANPAPPPIPSRARPALAPDSEEGTSDAVEAEYQAAVDKWEAYKPTRRAVVTTLDISARHSAHAKTVIAGWRRGMYAHSVDFHVGSIPEYIASRLATSPEPFLDHTILDLPDCHLYLETISQAMKEDGTMLVFCPSITQVIACLKQARKEGLPLVLESTLEIGQAAGVGGKLWDVRAVRARSFVRAEAAEAEKAEGGEEGVESGTEGSEADVVAETTPKEAEPLKPESDGWNMVCRPKVGDRVVGGGFVGVFRRVVK
;
A
#
# COMPACT_ATOMS: atom_id res chain seq x y z
N MET A 1 -59.05 55.68 -45.02
CA MET A 1 -58.87 55.66 -43.56
C MET A 1 -57.64 54.88 -43.26
N PRO A 2 -56.51 55.47 -42.87
CA PRO A 2 -55.30 54.70 -42.51
C PRO A 2 -55.22 54.51 -40.99
N ILE A 3 -54.93 53.33 -40.62
CA ILE A 3 -54.73 52.86 -39.24
C ILE A 3 -53.28 53.16 -38.83
N ALA A 4 -53.11 53.99 -37.79
CA ALA A 4 -51.81 54.35 -37.24
C ALA A 4 -51.27 53.19 -36.34
N PHE A 5 -50.07 52.69 -36.64
CA PHE A 5 -49.33 51.82 -35.77
C PHE A 5 -48.45 52.65 -34.83
N THR A 6 -48.78 52.63 -33.56
CA THR A 6 -47.98 53.24 -32.49
C THR A 6 -46.86 52.22 -32.11
N ARG A 7 -45.60 52.55 -32.36
CA ARG A 7 -44.44 51.81 -31.88
C ARG A 7 -44.18 52.12 -30.40
N CYS A 8 -44.39 51.12 -29.53
CA CYS A 8 -43.97 51.19 -28.15
C CYS A 8 -42.49 50.72 -28.07
N GLY A 9 -41.59 51.66 -27.85
CA GLY A 9 -40.16 51.36 -27.65
C GLY A 9 -39.87 51.10 -26.20
N SER A 10 -39.69 49.81 -25.80
CA SER A 10 -39.19 49.49 -24.52
C SER A 10 -37.65 49.47 -24.54
N ALA A 11 -37.06 50.48 -23.89
CA ALA A 11 -35.63 50.57 -23.65
C ALA A 11 -35.25 49.55 -22.59
N LEU A 12 -34.65 48.41 -23.03
CA LEU A 12 -33.97 47.46 -22.15
C LEU A 12 -32.68 48.09 -21.64
N HIS A 13 -32.70 48.62 -20.43
CA HIS A 13 -31.49 48.94 -19.68
C HIS A 13 -30.79 47.63 -19.29
N ARG A 14 -29.73 47.25 -20.02
CA ARG A 14 -28.77 46.24 -19.59
C ARG A 14 -28.01 46.79 -18.38
N VAL A 15 -28.45 46.39 -17.19
CA VAL A 15 -27.64 46.53 -15.99
C VAL A 15 -26.50 45.51 -16.12
N VAL A 16 -25.34 45.97 -16.57
CA VAL A 16 -24.09 45.22 -16.49
C VAL A 16 -23.66 45.25 -15.02
N ALA A 17 -24.04 44.24 -14.27
CA ALA A 17 -23.45 44.02 -12.96
C ALA A 17 -21.95 43.79 -13.16
N ARG A 18 -21.13 44.79 -12.92
CA ARG A 18 -19.69 44.67 -12.77
C ARG A 18 -19.47 43.83 -11.50
N SER A 19 -19.25 42.52 -11.68
CA SER A 19 -18.69 41.68 -10.65
C SER A 19 -17.38 42.33 -10.20
N ALA A 20 -17.40 42.92 -9.00
CA ALA A 20 -16.18 43.36 -8.34
C ALA A 20 -15.39 42.10 -8.00
N TYR A 21 -14.49 41.67 -8.88
CA TYR A 21 -13.42 40.77 -8.51
C TYR A 21 -12.64 41.48 -7.41
N SER A 22 -12.94 41.08 -6.16
CA SER A 22 -12.07 41.38 -5.06
C SER A 22 -10.69 40.82 -5.42
N PRO A 23 -9.63 41.62 -5.43
CA PRO A 23 -8.30 41.08 -5.68
C PRO A 23 -8.09 39.98 -4.61
N CYS A 24 -7.98 38.74 -5.06
CA CYS A 24 -7.63 37.62 -4.21
C CYS A 24 -6.42 38.07 -3.40
N ALA A 25 -6.62 38.29 -2.09
CA ALA A 25 -5.52 38.66 -1.20
C ALA A 25 -4.39 37.70 -1.53
N ALA A 26 -3.28 38.24 -2.02
CA ALA A 26 -2.11 37.45 -2.35
C ALA A 26 -1.82 36.63 -1.12
N ARG A 27 -2.14 35.31 -1.16
CA ARG A 27 -1.74 34.40 -0.12
C ARG A 27 -0.24 34.51 -0.08
N SER A 28 0.26 35.19 0.94
CA SER A 28 1.65 35.16 1.31
C SER A 28 2.01 33.66 1.37
N TYR A 29 2.65 33.16 0.32
CA TYR A 29 3.29 31.85 0.38
C TYR A 29 4.38 32.00 1.43
N SER A 30 4.05 31.66 2.66
CA SER A 30 5.04 31.50 3.71
C SER A 30 6.07 30.50 3.15
N SER A 31 7.22 31.01 2.75
CA SER A 31 8.27 30.20 2.21
C SER A 31 8.65 29.18 3.29
N TYR A 32 8.40 27.90 3.02
CA TYR A 32 8.78 26.84 3.94
C TYR A 32 10.29 26.94 4.21
N VAL A 33 10.66 26.91 5.48
CA VAL A 33 12.05 26.80 5.92
C VAL A 33 12.23 25.52 6.73
N PHE A 34 13.43 24.94 6.65
CA PHE A 34 13.76 23.75 7.43
C PHE A 34 13.75 24.07 8.92
N GLN A 35 13.15 23.18 9.70
CA GLN A 35 13.01 23.30 11.14
C GLN A 35 13.67 22.11 11.84
N GLU A 36 13.80 22.20 13.15
CA GLU A 36 14.19 21.05 13.96
C GLU A 36 13.26 19.85 13.72
N ASN A 37 13.82 18.65 13.76
CA ASN A 37 13.19 17.38 13.46
C ASN A 37 12.80 17.16 11.99
N ASP A 38 13.06 18.10 11.08
CA ASP A 38 12.97 17.81 9.66
C ASP A 38 14.08 16.85 9.22
N ILE A 39 13.77 16.00 8.27
CA ILE A 39 14.74 15.14 7.59
C ILE A 39 14.96 15.71 6.20
N VAL A 40 16.20 15.93 5.85
CA VAL A 40 16.59 16.55 4.59
C VAL A 40 17.43 15.61 3.73
N LEU A 41 17.39 15.86 2.43
CA LEU A 41 18.23 15.21 1.44
C LEU A 41 19.38 16.14 1.08
N VAL A 42 20.60 15.64 1.18
CA VAL A 42 21.85 16.36 0.93
C VAL A 42 22.50 15.82 -0.33
N GLN A 43 22.69 16.67 -1.34
CA GLN A 43 23.29 16.29 -2.61
C GLN A 43 24.43 17.22 -3.01
N LYS A 44 25.53 16.66 -3.49
CA LYS A 44 26.67 17.45 -3.94
C LYS A 44 26.26 18.35 -5.11
N LYS A 45 26.56 19.66 -5.02
CA LYS A 45 26.15 20.67 -6.01
C LYS A 45 26.76 20.42 -7.39
N THR A 46 28.02 20.00 -7.43
CA THR A 46 28.79 19.83 -8.65
C THR A 46 28.57 18.49 -9.35
N ASP A 47 27.89 17.55 -8.69
CA ASP A 47 27.70 16.20 -9.20
C ASP A 47 26.30 15.68 -8.83
N SER A 48 25.39 15.75 -9.80
CA SER A 48 24.02 15.25 -9.65
C SER A 48 23.92 13.71 -9.61
N SER A 49 24.98 13.01 -10.05
CA SER A 49 25.07 11.56 -9.99
C SER A 49 25.62 11.05 -8.65
N ALA A 50 26.20 11.94 -7.83
CA ALA A 50 26.70 11.57 -6.52
C ALA A 50 25.58 11.01 -5.63
N LYS A 51 25.95 10.01 -4.82
CA LYS A 51 25.02 9.40 -3.88
C LYS A 51 24.41 10.45 -2.97
N GLN A 52 23.09 10.51 -2.96
CA GLN A 52 22.32 11.35 -2.06
C GLN A 52 22.43 10.83 -0.62
N ILE A 53 22.43 11.76 0.33
CA ILE A 53 22.52 11.44 1.77
C ILE A 53 21.21 11.90 2.42
N LEU A 54 20.47 10.97 3.03
CA LEU A 54 19.34 11.29 3.89
C LEU A 54 19.87 11.62 5.29
N SER A 55 19.52 12.80 5.81
CA SER A 55 19.95 13.19 7.15
C SER A 55 19.17 12.39 8.23
N LYS A 56 19.70 12.38 9.42
CA LYS A 56 18.88 12.16 10.63
C LYS A 56 18.00 13.39 10.89
N PRO A 57 16.97 13.32 11.75
CA PRO A 57 16.22 14.50 12.15
C PRO A 57 17.16 15.66 12.57
N LEU A 58 16.94 16.83 12.02
CA LEU A 58 17.78 18.00 12.29
C LEU A 58 17.66 18.37 13.78
N ARG A 59 18.83 18.56 14.42
CA ARG A 59 18.91 18.98 15.83
C ARG A 59 20.16 19.82 16.02
N PRO A 60 20.13 20.88 16.85
CA PRO A 60 21.33 21.62 17.23
C PRO A 60 22.43 20.69 17.76
N GLY A 61 23.68 21.01 17.48
CA GLY A 61 24.85 20.22 17.89
C GLY A 61 25.02 18.88 17.14
N LYS A 62 24.20 18.58 16.14
CA LYS A 62 24.36 17.40 15.26
C LYS A 62 24.85 17.81 13.87
N ARG A 63 25.33 16.83 13.08
CA ARG A 63 25.91 17.06 11.77
C ARG A 63 25.58 15.95 10.78
N VAL A 64 25.59 16.29 9.50
CA VAL A 64 25.56 15.37 8.38
C VAL A 64 26.98 15.19 7.86
N ASN A 65 27.47 13.94 7.86
CA ASN A 65 28.78 13.64 7.29
C ASN A 65 28.65 13.47 5.76
N THR A 66 29.59 14.07 5.04
CA THR A 66 29.68 14.01 3.58
C THR A 66 31.08 13.61 3.13
N SER A 67 31.27 13.34 1.86
CA SER A 67 32.58 12.99 1.29
C SER A 67 33.60 14.15 1.35
N SER A 68 33.14 15.39 1.54
CA SER A 68 34.03 16.60 1.54
C SER A 68 34.06 17.26 2.95
N GLY A 69 33.67 16.57 3.99
CA GLY A 69 33.60 17.08 5.35
C GLY A 69 32.19 16.92 5.94
N HIS A 70 31.82 17.72 6.91
CA HIS A 70 30.50 17.68 7.56
C HIS A 70 29.75 19.00 7.38
N ILE A 71 28.43 18.93 7.51
CA ILE A 71 27.52 20.08 7.52
C ILE A 71 26.80 20.04 8.84
N ASP A 72 26.89 21.14 9.61
CA ASP A 72 26.20 21.25 10.88
C ASP A 72 24.70 21.45 10.66
N HIS A 73 23.86 20.84 11.51
CA HIS A 73 22.41 20.95 11.38
C HIS A 73 21.92 22.39 11.54
N GLU A 74 22.60 23.19 12.38
CA GLU A 74 22.31 24.60 12.60
C GLU A 74 22.45 25.44 11.32
N SER A 75 23.39 25.07 10.44
CA SER A 75 23.56 25.73 9.14
C SER A 75 22.45 25.39 8.13
N ILE A 76 21.62 24.41 8.42
CA ILE A 76 20.48 23.98 7.58
C ILE A 76 19.16 24.53 8.13
N ILE A 77 19.00 24.54 9.45
CA ILE A 77 17.78 25.06 10.09
C ILE A 77 17.59 26.53 9.73
N GLY A 78 16.35 26.88 9.33
CA GLY A 78 16.02 28.23 8.86
C GLY A 78 16.22 28.46 7.36
N LEU A 79 16.91 27.58 6.64
CA LEU A 79 17.08 27.71 5.19
C LEU A 79 15.85 27.21 4.42
N SER A 80 15.64 27.80 3.24
CA SER A 80 14.62 27.34 2.28
C SER A 80 15.11 26.08 1.54
N PRO A 81 14.20 25.20 1.08
CA PRO A 81 14.55 24.08 0.22
C PRO A 81 15.32 24.55 -1.03
N ARG A 82 16.29 23.75 -1.44
CA ARG A 82 17.23 23.98 -2.53
C ARG A 82 18.34 25.01 -2.22
N ALA A 83 18.43 25.54 -1.01
CA ALA A 83 19.57 26.30 -0.56
C ALA A 83 20.88 25.51 -0.70
N ILE A 84 21.98 26.23 -0.85
CA ILE A 84 23.33 25.67 -0.94
C ILE A 84 24.03 25.93 0.39
N VAL A 85 24.63 24.88 0.94
CA VAL A 85 25.39 24.93 2.18
C VAL A 85 26.80 24.41 1.92
N SER A 86 27.79 25.11 2.46
CA SER A 86 29.17 24.65 2.41
C SER A 86 29.48 23.74 3.59
N THR A 87 30.37 22.79 3.41
CA THR A 87 30.90 22.00 4.54
C THR A 87 31.71 22.89 5.48
N ALA A 88 31.82 22.51 6.76
CA ALA A 88 32.59 23.23 7.75
C ALA A 88 34.07 23.46 7.33
N THR A 89 34.62 22.60 6.49
CA THR A 89 35.96 22.71 5.92
C THR A 89 36.04 23.64 4.70
N GLY A 90 34.91 24.11 4.18
CA GLY A 90 34.85 24.90 2.93
C GLY A 90 35.14 24.11 1.65
N LYS A 91 35.44 22.80 1.74
CA LYS A 91 35.90 21.97 0.59
C LYS A 91 34.77 21.40 -0.27
N GLY A 92 33.51 21.62 0.08
CA GLY A 92 32.38 21.10 -0.68
C GLY A 92 31.09 21.91 -0.48
N GLU A 93 30.35 22.07 -1.57
CA GLU A 93 29.01 22.68 -1.56
C GLU A 93 27.95 21.64 -1.84
N TYR A 94 26.90 21.69 -1.04
CA TYR A 94 25.77 20.75 -1.12
C TYR A 94 24.46 21.51 -1.20
N ARG A 95 23.55 20.98 -2.01
CA ARG A 95 22.16 21.46 -2.12
C ARG A 95 21.28 20.66 -1.18
N ILE A 96 20.45 21.34 -0.43
CA ILE A 96 19.58 20.73 0.58
C ILE A 96 18.14 20.67 0.05
N TYR A 97 17.52 19.50 0.11
CA TYR A 97 16.16 19.28 -0.40
C TYR A 97 15.23 18.73 0.68
N ARG A 98 13.93 18.91 0.45
CA ARG A 98 12.93 18.05 1.10
C ARG A 98 12.88 16.74 0.29
N PRO A 99 13.05 15.58 0.92
CA PRO A 99 12.91 14.32 0.19
C PRO A 99 11.47 14.15 -0.31
N THR A 100 11.32 13.54 -1.46
CA THR A 100 10.06 12.94 -1.89
C THR A 100 9.80 11.67 -1.07
N LEU A 101 8.56 11.16 -1.05
CA LEU A 101 8.24 9.94 -0.32
C LEU A 101 9.06 8.74 -0.83
N GLY A 102 9.25 8.63 -2.14
CA GLY A 102 10.06 7.59 -2.74
C GLY A 102 11.52 7.66 -2.35
N GLU A 103 12.14 8.85 -2.39
CA GLU A 103 13.53 9.04 -1.94
C GLU A 103 13.69 8.73 -0.46
N TYR A 104 12.74 9.15 0.37
CA TYR A 104 12.74 8.87 1.80
C TYR A 104 12.68 7.37 2.07
N ALA A 105 11.70 6.66 1.50
CA ALA A 105 11.54 5.22 1.68
C ALA A 105 12.77 4.43 1.19
N ASN A 106 13.37 4.85 0.05
CA ASN A 106 14.54 4.18 -0.50
C ASN A 106 15.82 4.41 0.31
N LEU A 107 15.98 5.59 0.92
CA LEU A 107 17.22 6.00 1.58
C LEU A 107 17.20 5.80 3.10
N THR A 108 16.02 5.53 3.68
CA THR A 108 15.90 5.18 5.10
C THR A 108 16.64 3.86 5.37
N ALA A 109 17.27 3.75 6.54
CA ALA A 109 18.01 2.57 6.94
C ALA A 109 17.11 1.31 6.91
N ARG A 110 17.61 0.24 6.33
CA ARG A 110 16.84 -1.00 6.11
C ARG A 110 17.21 -2.05 7.16
N ILE A 111 16.20 -2.75 7.65
CA ILE A 111 16.35 -3.98 8.45
C ILE A 111 15.81 -5.20 7.71
N VAL A 112 14.92 -4.98 6.74
CA VAL A 112 14.40 -5.95 5.77
C VAL A 112 14.27 -5.29 4.41
N THR A 113 14.06 -6.06 3.36
CA THR A 113 13.81 -5.53 2.01
C THR A 113 12.47 -4.81 1.99
N PRO A 114 12.40 -3.53 1.63
CA PRO A 114 11.13 -2.82 1.50
C PRO A 114 10.43 -3.17 0.18
N VAL A 115 9.12 -3.02 0.14
CA VAL A 115 8.41 -2.81 -1.13
C VAL A 115 8.90 -1.49 -1.71
N TYR A 116 9.39 -1.50 -2.95
CA TYR A 116 9.94 -0.31 -3.58
C TYR A 116 8.83 0.71 -3.93
N PRO A 117 9.15 2.01 -3.99
CA PRO A 117 8.14 3.06 -4.16
C PRO A 117 7.27 2.92 -5.42
N ALA A 118 7.82 2.45 -6.52
CA ALA A 118 7.05 2.21 -7.75
C ALA A 118 6.01 1.11 -7.53
N ASP A 119 6.42 -0.01 -6.92
CA ASP A 119 5.56 -1.14 -6.62
C ASP A 119 4.53 -0.78 -5.54
N ALA A 120 4.94 -0.04 -4.49
CA ALA A 120 4.02 0.46 -3.47
C ALA A 120 2.94 1.39 -4.05
N ASN A 121 3.29 2.28 -4.99
CA ASN A 121 2.30 3.11 -5.69
C ASN A 121 1.33 2.27 -6.53
N LEU A 122 1.82 1.24 -7.22
CA LEU A 122 0.99 0.33 -8.00
C LEU A 122 0.04 -0.45 -7.09
N ILE A 123 0.53 -1.01 -5.97
CA ILE A 123 -0.29 -1.71 -4.97
C ILE A 123 -1.41 -0.80 -4.46
N VAL A 124 -1.09 0.45 -4.08
CA VAL A 124 -2.10 1.43 -3.65
C VAL A 124 -3.14 1.70 -4.76
N SER A 125 -2.70 1.78 -6.02
CA SER A 125 -3.61 1.98 -7.17
C SER A 125 -4.52 0.78 -7.40
N LEU A 126 -4.03 -0.45 -7.19
CA LEU A 126 -4.82 -1.68 -7.34
C LEU A 126 -5.89 -1.85 -6.26
N LEU A 127 -5.72 -1.22 -5.10
CA LEU A 127 -6.73 -1.23 -4.04
C LEU A 127 -7.93 -0.34 -4.36
N ASP A 128 -7.79 0.65 -5.24
CA ASP A 128 -8.84 1.63 -5.59
C ASP A 128 -9.50 2.26 -4.34
N LEU A 129 -8.68 2.89 -3.51
CA LEU A 129 -9.08 3.42 -2.20
C LEU A 129 -10.03 4.60 -2.35
N ASN A 130 -11.27 4.44 -1.90
CA ASN A 130 -12.32 5.46 -2.01
C ASN A 130 -12.96 5.76 -0.64
N PRO A 131 -12.26 6.47 0.29
CA PRO A 131 -12.87 6.84 1.56
C PRO A 131 -14.10 7.71 1.35
N THR A 132 -15.24 7.32 1.93
CA THR A 132 -16.49 8.06 1.79
C THR A 132 -16.47 9.38 2.55
N VAL A 133 -17.01 10.43 1.94
CA VAL A 133 -17.30 11.69 2.64
C VAL A 133 -18.47 11.46 3.59
N PRO A 134 -18.42 11.95 4.85
CA PRO A 134 -19.53 11.87 5.77
C PRO A 134 -20.78 12.52 5.16
N ASP A 135 -21.90 11.80 5.18
CA ASP A 135 -23.20 12.39 4.83
C ASP A 135 -23.71 13.20 6.04
N PRO A 136 -23.78 14.55 5.93
CA PRO A 136 -24.26 15.38 7.03
C PRO A 136 -25.73 15.14 7.37
N SER A 137 -26.51 14.51 6.47
CA SER A 137 -27.90 14.16 6.69
C SER A 137 -28.08 12.80 7.39
N SER A 138 -27.05 11.98 7.42
CA SER A 138 -27.10 10.66 8.09
C SER A 138 -26.89 10.81 9.60
N SER A 139 -27.83 10.30 10.37
CA SER A 139 -27.70 10.20 11.83
C SER A 139 -26.80 9.04 12.28
N LEU A 140 -26.42 8.15 11.35
CA LEU A 140 -25.57 7.00 11.64
C LEU A 140 -24.13 7.31 11.22
N PRO A 141 -23.14 7.10 12.12
CA PRO A 141 -21.74 7.19 11.74
C PRO A 141 -21.41 6.09 10.74
N SER A 142 -20.95 6.46 9.54
CA SER A 142 -20.41 5.47 8.60
C SER A 142 -19.11 4.88 9.19
N PRO A 143 -18.92 3.56 9.17
CA PRO A 143 -17.68 2.96 9.62
C PRO A 143 -16.51 3.49 8.78
N PRO A 144 -15.29 3.55 9.34
CA PRO A 144 -14.10 3.93 8.59
C PRO A 144 -13.80 2.90 7.51
N LEU A 145 -13.11 3.34 6.44
CA LEU A 145 -12.45 2.43 5.50
C LEU A 145 -11.26 1.80 6.21
N GLU A 146 -11.26 0.48 6.37
CA GLU A 146 -10.21 -0.27 7.07
C GLU A 146 -9.31 -1.02 6.08
N ILE A 147 -8.02 -0.69 6.09
CA ILE A 147 -6.98 -1.38 5.32
C ILE A 147 -6.13 -2.18 6.28
N PHE A 148 -6.01 -3.48 6.05
CA PHE A 148 -5.17 -4.38 6.84
C PHE A 148 -3.92 -4.77 6.05
N GLU A 149 -2.75 -4.46 6.59
CA GLU A 149 -1.46 -4.84 6.06
C GLU A 149 -0.82 -5.87 7.00
N ALA A 150 -0.58 -7.07 6.51
CA ALA A 150 0.17 -8.09 7.24
C ALA A 150 1.57 -8.25 6.61
N GLY A 151 2.59 -8.06 7.45
CA GLY A 151 3.98 -7.92 7.04
C GLY A 151 4.40 -6.45 6.99
N THR A 152 4.37 -5.75 8.14
CA THR A 152 4.80 -4.34 8.26
C THR A 152 6.22 -4.11 7.73
N GLY A 153 7.14 -5.02 8.06
CA GLY A 153 8.53 -5.02 7.60
C GLY A 153 9.23 -3.68 7.81
N HIS A 154 9.62 -3.05 6.70
CA HIS A 154 10.28 -1.73 6.71
C HIS A 154 9.31 -0.57 6.96
N GLY A 155 8.00 -0.73 6.71
CA GLY A 155 7.01 0.34 6.76
C GLY A 155 6.92 1.20 5.49
N ALA A 156 7.59 0.84 4.41
CA ALA A 156 7.55 1.60 3.15
C ALA A 156 6.17 1.53 2.49
N LEU A 157 5.56 0.35 2.42
CA LEU A 157 4.21 0.19 1.89
C LEU A 157 3.19 0.85 2.81
N THR A 158 3.29 0.64 4.13
CA THR A 158 2.46 1.32 5.15
C THR A 158 2.44 2.84 4.95
N LEU A 159 3.61 3.43 4.64
CA LEU A 159 3.74 4.87 4.42
C LEU A 159 3.01 5.34 3.16
N HIS A 160 3.00 4.53 2.08
CA HIS A 160 2.27 4.83 0.85
C HIS A 160 0.75 4.66 1.03
N LEU A 161 0.31 3.64 1.77
CA LEU A 161 -1.09 3.45 2.15
C LEU A 161 -1.60 4.61 2.99
N ALA A 162 -0.86 4.97 4.05
CA ALA A 162 -1.20 6.08 4.93
C ALA A 162 -1.28 7.42 4.16
N ARG A 163 -0.39 7.67 3.20
CA ARG A 163 -0.48 8.83 2.30
C ARG A 163 -1.79 8.87 1.51
N ALA A 164 -2.22 7.72 1.00
CA ALA A 164 -3.42 7.65 0.16
C ALA A 164 -4.70 8.03 0.92
N ILE A 165 -4.77 7.72 2.22
CA ILE A 165 -5.95 7.96 3.06
C ILE A 165 -5.83 9.18 3.99
N HIS A 166 -4.65 9.82 4.05
CA HIS A 166 -4.37 10.89 5.01
C HIS A 166 -5.40 12.02 5.00
N ALA A 167 -5.78 12.49 3.79
CA ALA A 167 -6.69 13.62 3.64
C ALA A 167 -8.16 13.30 3.99
N ALA A 168 -8.52 12.04 4.14
CA ALA A 168 -9.85 11.62 4.55
C ALA A 168 -10.10 11.83 6.05
N ASN A 169 -9.03 11.84 6.86
CA ASN A 169 -9.11 11.94 8.31
C ASN A 169 -9.16 13.41 8.76
N PRO A 170 -9.88 13.72 9.85
CA PRO A 170 -9.84 15.05 10.46
C PRO A 170 -8.43 15.38 10.96
N ALA A 171 -8.20 16.66 11.28
CA ALA A 171 -6.91 17.10 11.82
C ALA A 171 -6.61 16.37 13.14
N PRO A 172 -5.47 15.68 13.26
CA PRO A 172 -5.13 14.93 14.46
C PRO A 172 -4.64 15.83 15.58
N PRO A 173 -4.79 15.41 16.84
CA PRO A 173 -4.07 16.02 17.96
C PRO A 173 -2.57 15.73 17.83
N PRO A 174 -1.71 16.46 18.56
CA PRO A 174 -0.29 16.12 18.65
C PRO A 174 -0.09 14.68 19.11
N ILE A 175 0.90 14.00 18.52
CA ILE A 175 1.24 12.62 18.92
C ILE A 175 1.73 12.63 20.36
N PRO A 176 1.19 11.78 21.26
CA PRO A 176 1.66 11.69 22.63
C PRO A 176 3.17 11.41 22.68
N SER A 177 3.90 12.21 23.39
CA SER A 177 5.36 12.07 23.54
C SER A 177 5.77 12.34 24.98
N ARG A 178 6.57 11.44 25.54
CA ARG A 178 7.24 11.65 26.83
C ARG A 178 8.52 12.48 26.70
N ALA A 179 8.84 12.97 25.48
CA ALA A 179 9.97 13.85 25.28
C ALA A 179 9.71 15.17 26.02
N ARG A 180 10.54 15.46 26.99
CA ARG A 180 10.54 16.73 27.73
C ARG A 180 10.63 17.88 26.71
N PRO A 181 9.73 18.89 26.74
CA PRO A 181 9.99 20.12 26.01
C PRO A 181 11.39 20.60 26.39
N ALA A 182 12.12 21.17 25.45
CA ALA A 182 13.39 21.81 25.73
C ALA A 182 13.08 23.04 26.63
N LEU A 183 13.01 22.82 27.92
CA LEU A 183 12.86 23.87 28.90
C LEU A 183 14.17 24.66 28.97
N ALA A 184 14.04 25.97 29.11
CA ALA A 184 15.13 26.89 29.41
C ALA A 184 16.01 26.32 30.55
N PRO A 185 17.33 26.55 30.52
CA PRO A 185 18.27 25.90 31.44
C PRO A 185 18.06 26.20 32.94
N ASP A 186 17.15 27.09 33.31
CA ASP A 186 16.96 27.59 34.67
C ASP A 186 15.61 27.26 35.32
N SER A 187 14.80 26.35 34.74
CA SER A 187 13.57 25.91 35.40
C SER A 187 13.84 24.68 36.26
N GLU A 188 13.89 24.89 37.55
CA GLU A 188 13.93 23.84 38.58
C GLU A 188 12.76 22.85 38.37
N GLU A 189 13.09 21.56 38.42
CA GLU A 189 12.26 20.39 38.64
C GLU A 189 10.74 20.57 38.44
N GLY A 190 10.27 20.56 37.21
CA GLY A 190 8.89 20.11 36.96
C GLY A 190 8.79 18.67 37.47
N THR A 191 8.03 18.44 38.52
CA THR A 191 7.87 17.15 39.18
C THR A 191 7.52 16.10 38.13
N SER A 192 8.03 14.88 38.25
CA SER A 192 7.70 13.67 37.46
C SER A 192 6.20 13.56 37.18
N ASP A 193 5.39 13.97 38.16
CA ASP A 193 3.93 13.88 38.11
C ASP A 193 3.27 14.86 37.11
N ALA A 194 3.79 16.07 36.94
CA ALA A 194 3.26 17.03 35.97
C ALA A 194 3.52 16.59 34.52
N VAL A 195 4.70 16.03 34.24
CA VAL A 195 5.06 15.50 32.93
C VAL A 195 4.22 14.26 32.59
N GLU A 196 3.96 13.40 33.56
CA GLU A 196 3.13 12.22 33.36
C GLU A 196 1.64 12.62 33.15
N ALA A 197 1.14 13.61 33.88
CA ALA A 197 -0.21 14.15 33.71
C ALA A 197 -0.40 14.78 32.32
N GLU A 198 0.58 15.54 31.81
CA GLU A 198 0.54 16.09 30.45
C GLU A 198 0.58 15.00 29.38
N TYR A 199 1.42 13.98 29.57
CA TYR A 199 1.47 12.82 28.68
C TYR A 199 0.14 12.07 28.68
N GLN A 200 -0.46 11.81 29.84
CA GLN A 200 -1.76 11.14 29.93
C GLN A 200 -2.87 11.94 29.24
N ALA A 201 -2.92 13.25 29.44
CA ALA A 201 -3.86 14.13 28.75
C ALA A 201 -3.68 14.11 27.22
N ALA A 202 -2.45 13.96 26.73
CA ALA A 202 -2.19 13.78 25.30
C ALA A 202 -2.64 12.41 24.79
N VAL A 203 -2.46 11.36 25.58
CA VAL A 203 -2.97 10.00 25.29
C VAL A 203 -4.50 10.01 25.23
N ASP A 204 -5.18 10.63 26.18
CA ASP A 204 -6.64 10.71 26.22
C ASP A 204 -7.20 11.42 24.97
N LYS A 205 -6.56 12.52 24.55
CA LYS A 205 -6.91 13.22 23.30
C LYS A 205 -6.69 12.34 22.08
N TRP A 206 -5.63 11.53 22.09
CA TRP A 206 -5.33 10.61 21.01
C TRP A 206 -6.36 9.47 20.93
N GLU A 207 -6.74 8.88 22.06
CA GLU A 207 -7.77 7.85 22.10
C GLU A 207 -9.14 8.39 21.67
N ALA A 208 -9.51 9.60 22.09
CA ALA A 208 -10.73 10.28 21.66
C ALA A 208 -10.73 10.61 20.15
N TYR A 209 -9.55 10.81 19.54
CA TYR A 209 -9.44 11.05 18.10
C TYR A 209 -9.62 9.78 17.25
N LYS A 210 -9.14 8.62 17.70
CA LYS A 210 -9.17 7.38 16.92
C LYS A 210 -10.55 7.05 16.30
N PRO A 211 -11.67 7.11 17.05
CA PRO A 211 -12.99 6.80 16.49
C PRO A 211 -13.50 7.86 15.49
N THR A 212 -12.88 9.03 15.41
CA THR A 212 -13.26 10.07 14.44
C THR A 212 -12.63 9.87 13.06
N ARG A 213 -11.68 8.94 12.94
CA ARG A 213 -11.00 8.67 11.67
C ARG A 213 -11.96 8.08 10.66
N ARG A 214 -11.80 8.49 9.40
CA ARG A 214 -12.60 8.03 8.26
C ARG A 214 -11.93 6.91 7.47
N ALA A 215 -10.61 6.79 7.62
CA ALA A 215 -9.85 5.71 7.03
C ALA A 215 -8.64 5.38 7.93
N VAL A 216 -8.29 4.11 8.02
CA VAL A 216 -7.20 3.63 8.86
C VAL A 216 -6.42 2.52 8.17
N VAL A 217 -5.10 2.54 8.33
CA VAL A 217 -4.22 1.41 8.01
C VAL A 217 -3.88 0.71 9.32
N THR A 218 -4.34 -0.51 9.46
CA THR A 218 -3.87 -1.41 10.52
C THR A 218 -2.74 -2.24 9.96
N THR A 219 -1.54 -2.09 10.51
CA THR A 219 -0.38 -2.87 10.09
C THR A 219 0.08 -3.81 11.18
N LEU A 220 0.30 -5.07 10.81
CA LEU A 220 0.64 -6.15 11.73
C LEU A 220 1.94 -6.84 11.30
N ASP A 221 2.81 -7.07 12.28
CA ASP A 221 4.02 -7.88 12.11
C ASP A 221 4.21 -8.80 13.32
N ILE A 222 4.70 -10.01 13.08
CA ILE A 222 5.03 -10.92 14.17
C ILE A 222 6.28 -10.45 14.94
N SER A 223 7.13 -9.66 14.29
CA SER A 223 8.38 -9.12 14.84
C SER A 223 8.16 -7.75 15.45
N ALA A 224 8.26 -7.65 16.78
CA ALA A 224 8.26 -6.37 17.49
C ALA A 224 9.39 -5.42 17.00
N ARG A 225 10.52 -5.99 16.54
CA ARG A 225 11.64 -5.22 15.97
C ARG A 225 11.25 -4.56 14.65
N HIS A 226 10.55 -5.26 13.76
CA HIS A 226 10.07 -4.70 12.49
C HIS A 226 9.04 -3.62 12.76
N SER A 227 8.05 -3.89 13.60
CA SER A 227 7.02 -2.91 13.97
C SER A 227 7.64 -1.63 14.59
N ALA A 228 8.62 -1.75 15.50
CA ALA A 228 9.31 -0.61 16.10
C ALA A 228 10.10 0.20 15.05
N HIS A 229 10.76 -0.48 14.11
CA HIS A 229 11.45 0.18 13.00
C HIS A 229 10.48 0.94 12.09
N ALA A 230 9.40 0.30 11.66
CA ALA A 230 8.39 0.92 10.83
C ALA A 230 7.73 2.14 11.51
N LYS A 231 7.45 2.07 12.82
CA LYS A 231 7.02 3.23 13.61
C LYS A 231 8.00 4.40 13.49
N THR A 232 9.31 4.12 13.57
CA THR A 232 10.36 5.14 13.43
C THR A 232 10.37 5.72 12.02
N VAL A 233 10.22 4.89 10.99
CA VAL A 233 10.15 5.33 9.58
C VAL A 233 8.94 6.24 9.37
N ILE A 234 7.77 5.85 9.85
CA ILE A 234 6.54 6.65 9.67
C ILE A 234 6.59 7.94 10.48
N ALA A 235 7.09 7.90 11.72
CA ALA A 235 7.26 9.08 12.55
C ALA A 235 8.28 10.06 11.98
N GLY A 236 9.30 9.58 11.27
CA GLY A 236 10.31 10.43 10.62
C GLY A 236 9.80 11.17 9.37
N TRP A 237 8.81 10.63 8.67
CA TRP A 237 8.28 11.29 7.48
C TRP A 237 7.55 12.58 7.83
N ARG A 238 8.16 13.73 7.41
CA ARG A 238 7.60 15.07 7.65
C ARG A 238 7.07 15.25 9.08
N ARG A 239 7.87 14.84 10.07
CA ARG A 239 7.52 14.92 11.48
C ARG A 239 6.24 14.14 11.85
N GLY A 240 6.07 12.96 11.27
CA GLY A 240 4.95 12.06 11.56
C GLY A 240 3.63 12.43 10.86
N MET A 241 3.71 13.17 9.74
CA MET A 241 2.52 13.64 9.02
C MET A 241 1.43 12.58 8.82
N TYR A 242 1.81 11.30 8.61
CA TYR A 242 0.87 10.22 8.35
C TYR A 242 0.66 9.27 9.53
N ALA A 243 1.36 9.49 10.64
CA ALA A 243 1.36 8.54 11.78
C ALA A 243 -0.03 8.34 12.40
N HIS A 244 -0.88 9.36 12.36
CA HIS A 244 -2.24 9.31 12.90
C HIS A 244 -3.21 8.43 12.10
N SER A 245 -2.85 8.05 10.88
CA SER A 245 -3.66 7.17 10.01
C SER A 245 -3.25 5.69 10.13
N VAL A 246 -2.31 5.36 11.03
CA VAL A 246 -1.73 4.01 11.13
C VAL A 246 -1.83 3.47 12.55
N ASP A 247 -2.41 2.28 12.69
CA ASP A 247 -2.40 1.50 13.92
C ASP A 247 -1.43 0.31 13.77
N PHE A 248 -0.50 0.19 14.73
CA PHE A 248 0.53 -0.85 14.71
C PHE A 248 0.19 -1.95 15.69
N HIS A 249 0.22 -3.19 15.21
CA HIS A 249 0.04 -4.38 16.03
C HIS A 249 1.24 -5.32 15.91
N VAL A 250 1.53 -6.03 17.00
CA VAL A 250 2.54 -7.09 17.04
C VAL A 250 1.85 -8.37 17.47
N GLY A 251 1.95 -9.41 16.66
CA GLY A 251 1.30 -10.68 16.92
C GLY A 251 0.99 -11.45 15.65
N SER A 252 0.16 -12.47 15.77
CA SER A 252 -0.28 -13.30 14.65
C SER A 252 -1.58 -12.79 14.02
N ILE A 253 -1.79 -13.07 12.73
CA ILE A 253 -3.02 -12.73 12.01
C ILE A 253 -4.24 -13.39 12.66
N PRO A 254 -4.24 -14.71 12.98
CA PRO A 254 -5.40 -15.35 13.60
C PRO A 254 -5.80 -14.72 14.93
N GLU A 255 -4.82 -14.40 15.80
CA GLU A 255 -5.10 -13.77 17.09
C GLU A 255 -5.70 -12.37 16.93
N TYR A 256 -5.15 -11.56 16.03
CA TYR A 256 -5.67 -10.21 15.76
C TYR A 256 -7.11 -10.28 15.23
N ILE A 257 -7.35 -11.08 14.19
CA ILE A 257 -8.69 -11.20 13.58
C ILE A 257 -9.69 -11.75 14.58
N ALA A 258 -9.35 -12.81 15.32
CA ALA A 258 -10.21 -13.39 16.34
C ALA A 258 -10.58 -12.37 17.43
N SER A 259 -9.61 -11.57 17.90
CA SER A 259 -9.87 -10.54 18.91
C SER A 259 -10.83 -9.43 18.42
N ARG A 260 -10.70 -9.04 17.15
CA ARG A 260 -11.58 -8.05 16.53
C ARG A 260 -13.01 -8.59 16.33
N LEU A 261 -13.14 -9.81 15.80
CA LEU A 261 -14.44 -10.46 15.60
C LEU A 261 -15.13 -10.84 16.92
N ALA A 262 -14.37 -11.08 18.00
CA ALA A 262 -14.96 -11.26 19.33
C ALA A 262 -15.59 -9.98 19.89
N THR A 263 -15.07 -8.81 19.50
CA THR A 263 -15.60 -7.50 19.92
C THR A 263 -16.76 -7.06 19.02
N SER A 264 -16.66 -7.30 17.71
CA SER A 264 -17.71 -7.04 16.71
C SER A 264 -17.69 -8.18 15.69
N PRO A 265 -18.73 -9.03 15.63
CA PRO A 265 -18.75 -10.20 14.76
C PRO A 265 -18.91 -9.88 13.28
N GLU A 266 -19.13 -8.62 12.92
CA GLU A 266 -19.30 -8.19 11.53
C GLU A 266 -17.97 -8.06 10.80
N PRO A 267 -17.92 -8.41 9.50
CA PRO A 267 -16.75 -8.13 8.66
C PRO A 267 -16.42 -6.64 8.65
N PHE A 268 -15.14 -6.31 8.81
CA PHE A 268 -14.70 -4.93 9.01
C PHE A 268 -13.60 -4.48 8.01
N LEU A 269 -12.94 -5.39 7.30
CA LEU A 269 -11.86 -5.08 6.38
C LEU A 269 -12.41 -4.77 4.98
N ASP A 270 -12.14 -3.57 4.49
CA ASP A 270 -12.43 -3.17 3.11
C ASP A 270 -11.31 -3.70 2.17
N HIS A 271 -10.06 -3.58 2.61
CA HIS A 271 -8.91 -4.00 1.84
C HIS A 271 -7.88 -4.71 2.71
N THR A 272 -7.19 -5.68 2.12
CA THR A 272 -6.14 -6.44 2.81
C THR A 272 -4.92 -6.60 1.91
N ILE A 273 -3.73 -6.47 2.48
CA ILE A 273 -2.46 -6.74 1.81
C ILE A 273 -1.68 -7.76 2.64
N LEU A 274 -1.24 -8.85 1.99
CA LEU A 274 -0.41 -9.87 2.59
C LEU A 274 0.97 -9.83 1.93
N ASP A 275 1.97 -9.30 2.64
CA ASP A 275 3.39 -9.25 2.26
C ASP A 275 4.19 -10.09 3.27
N LEU A 276 3.98 -11.39 3.22
CA LEU A 276 4.60 -12.34 4.15
C LEU A 276 4.75 -13.73 3.52
N PRO A 277 5.67 -14.56 4.03
CA PRO A 277 5.76 -15.95 3.61
C PRO A 277 4.46 -16.71 3.89
N ASP A 278 4.18 -17.71 3.06
CA ASP A 278 3.06 -18.66 3.24
C ASP A 278 1.69 -17.96 3.42
N CYS A 279 1.49 -16.83 2.76
CA CYS A 279 0.26 -16.04 2.84
C CYS A 279 -1.02 -16.87 2.55
N HIS A 280 -0.89 -17.96 1.77
CA HIS A 280 -1.99 -18.88 1.48
C HIS A 280 -2.62 -19.52 2.72
N LEU A 281 -1.88 -19.65 3.83
CA LEU A 281 -2.38 -20.22 5.09
C LEU A 281 -3.35 -19.29 5.85
N TYR A 282 -3.37 -18.01 5.50
CA TYR A 282 -4.17 -16.99 6.20
C TYR A 282 -5.43 -16.59 5.44
N LEU A 283 -5.65 -17.11 4.23
CA LEU A 283 -6.76 -16.69 3.35
C LEU A 283 -8.13 -16.93 4.00
N GLU A 284 -8.33 -18.06 4.67
CA GLU A 284 -9.58 -18.37 5.35
C GLU A 284 -9.86 -17.36 6.46
N THR A 285 -8.91 -17.18 7.38
CA THR A 285 -9.03 -16.24 8.51
C THR A 285 -9.30 -14.82 8.03
N ILE A 286 -8.59 -14.36 7.01
CA ILE A 286 -8.75 -13.01 6.46
C ILE A 286 -10.11 -12.87 5.76
N SER A 287 -10.53 -13.87 4.98
CA SER A 287 -11.80 -13.81 4.24
C SER A 287 -13.02 -13.67 5.14
N GLN A 288 -12.95 -14.18 6.38
CA GLN A 288 -14.01 -14.03 7.38
C GLN A 288 -14.15 -12.57 7.87
N ALA A 289 -13.05 -11.84 7.93
CA ALA A 289 -13.01 -10.44 8.38
C ALA A 289 -13.23 -9.42 7.26
N MET A 290 -13.13 -9.83 5.99
CA MET A 290 -13.32 -8.94 4.84
C MET A 290 -14.81 -8.68 4.58
N LYS A 291 -15.14 -7.45 4.24
CA LYS A 291 -16.46 -7.08 3.70
C LYS A 291 -16.68 -7.67 2.32
N GLU A 292 -17.92 -7.80 1.91
CA GLU A 292 -18.28 -8.17 0.53
C GLU A 292 -17.71 -7.13 -0.44
N ASP A 293 -17.26 -7.59 -1.61
CA ASP A 293 -16.56 -6.80 -2.61
C ASP A 293 -15.20 -6.22 -2.14
N GLY A 294 -14.72 -6.62 -0.96
CA GLY A 294 -13.42 -6.25 -0.43
C GLY A 294 -12.27 -6.82 -1.28
N THR A 295 -11.19 -6.05 -1.41
CA THR A 295 -9.99 -6.44 -2.20
C THR A 295 -8.92 -7.01 -1.29
N MET A 296 -8.35 -8.17 -1.67
CA MET A 296 -7.17 -8.73 -1.02
C MET A 296 -6.03 -8.82 -2.03
N LEU A 297 -4.91 -8.20 -1.72
CA LEU A 297 -3.67 -8.31 -2.47
C LEU A 297 -2.70 -9.26 -1.76
N VAL A 298 -2.13 -10.19 -2.51
CA VAL A 298 -1.02 -11.01 -2.03
C VAL A 298 0.24 -10.63 -2.80
N PHE A 299 1.26 -10.15 -2.10
CA PHE A 299 2.56 -9.89 -2.70
C PHE A 299 3.45 -11.11 -2.50
N CYS A 300 3.97 -11.64 -3.58
CA CYS A 300 4.73 -12.89 -3.59
C CYS A 300 6.01 -12.74 -4.42
N PRO A 301 7.16 -13.18 -3.92
CA PRO A 301 8.39 -13.25 -4.71
C PRO A 301 8.28 -14.16 -5.93
N SER A 302 7.43 -15.18 -5.88
CA SER A 302 7.22 -16.17 -6.95
C SER A 302 5.74 -16.31 -7.30
N ILE A 303 5.45 -16.48 -8.58
CA ILE A 303 4.10 -16.77 -9.07
C ILE A 303 3.54 -18.08 -8.51
N THR A 304 4.40 -19.03 -8.14
CA THR A 304 3.98 -20.29 -7.52
C THR A 304 3.28 -20.06 -6.18
N GLN A 305 3.61 -19.00 -5.45
CA GLN A 305 2.94 -18.64 -4.21
C GLN A 305 1.54 -18.05 -4.48
N VAL A 306 1.34 -17.28 -5.56
CA VAL A 306 0.00 -16.86 -6.00
C VAL A 306 -0.83 -18.08 -6.39
N ILE A 307 -0.21 -19.07 -7.05
CA ILE A 307 -0.85 -20.35 -7.37
C ILE A 307 -1.27 -21.09 -6.09
N ALA A 308 -0.40 -21.11 -5.07
CA ALA A 308 -0.72 -21.71 -3.78
C ALA A 308 -1.94 -21.06 -3.11
N CYS A 309 -2.04 -19.72 -3.18
CA CYS A 309 -3.22 -18.99 -2.71
C CYS A 309 -4.48 -19.42 -3.46
N LEU A 310 -4.42 -19.51 -4.80
CA LEU A 310 -5.57 -19.93 -5.60
C LEU A 310 -5.98 -21.38 -5.32
N LYS A 311 -5.02 -22.29 -5.14
CA LYS A 311 -5.29 -23.69 -4.76
C LYS A 311 -5.98 -23.75 -3.39
N GLN A 312 -5.45 -23.04 -2.40
CA GLN A 312 -6.01 -23.01 -1.06
C GLN A 312 -7.43 -22.47 -1.04
N ALA A 313 -7.65 -21.33 -1.73
CA ALA A 313 -8.98 -20.73 -1.83
C ALA A 313 -10.02 -21.72 -2.43
N ARG A 314 -9.62 -22.48 -3.45
CA ARG A 314 -10.49 -23.50 -4.06
C ARG A 314 -10.71 -24.71 -3.16
N LYS A 315 -9.64 -25.22 -2.54
CA LYS A 315 -9.69 -26.40 -1.67
C LYS A 315 -10.63 -26.17 -0.48
N GLU A 316 -10.55 -25.00 0.13
CA GLU A 316 -11.38 -24.62 1.29
C GLU A 316 -12.74 -24.02 0.87
N GLY A 317 -13.02 -23.87 -0.43
CA GLY A 317 -14.24 -23.25 -0.93
C GLY A 317 -14.43 -21.82 -0.42
N LEU A 318 -13.33 -21.05 -0.32
CA LEU A 318 -13.38 -19.68 0.18
C LEU A 318 -14.10 -18.75 -0.79
N PRO A 319 -14.79 -17.71 -0.31
CA PRO A 319 -15.48 -16.73 -1.15
C PRO A 319 -14.49 -15.73 -1.76
N LEU A 320 -13.42 -16.22 -2.39
CA LEU A 320 -12.35 -15.42 -2.97
C LEU A 320 -12.17 -15.78 -4.44
N VAL A 321 -12.21 -14.77 -5.31
CA VAL A 321 -11.98 -14.92 -6.74
C VAL A 321 -10.70 -14.17 -7.11
N LEU A 322 -9.76 -14.85 -7.78
CA LEU A 322 -8.57 -14.21 -8.35
C LEU A 322 -8.98 -13.45 -9.61
N GLU A 323 -8.96 -12.12 -9.55
CA GLU A 323 -9.30 -11.23 -10.67
C GLU A 323 -8.12 -11.02 -11.61
N SER A 324 -6.94 -10.81 -11.04
CA SER A 324 -5.73 -10.58 -11.85
C SER A 324 -4.46 -10.99 -11.12
N THR A 325 -3.41 -11.22 -11.90
CA THR A 325 -2.05 -11.42 -11.39
C THR A 325 -1.10 -10.55 -12.19
N LEU A 326 -0.34 -9.71 -11.50
CA LEU A 326 0.61 -8.78 -12.08
C LEU A 326 2.03 -9.15 -11.66
N GLU A 327 2.94 -9.15 -12.62
CA GLU A 327 4.37 -9.14 -12.34
C GLU A 327 4.80 -7.69 -12.10
N ILE A 328 5.48 -7.45 -10.98
CA ILE A 328 5.93 -6.12 -10.56
C ILE A 328 7.44 -6.12 -10.34
N GLY A 329 8.05 -4.94 -10.26
CA GLY A 329 9.49 -4.77 -10.08
C GLY A 329 10.08 -3.81 -11.12
N GLN A 330 11.33 -3.41 -10.94
CA GLN A 330 12.00 -2.44 -11.82
C GLN A 330 12.11 -2.90 -13.28
N ALA A 331 12.10 -4.20 -13.51
CA ALA A 331 12.19 -4.78 -14.85
C ALA A 331 10.82 -5.00 -15.53
N ALA A 332 9.73 -4.95 -14.78
CA ALA A 332 8.38 -5.19 -15.30
C ALA A 332 7.78 -4.00 -16.07
N GLY A 333 8.47 -2.84 -16.08
CA GLY A 333 7.97 -1.62 -16.70
C GLY A 333 6.97 -0.86 -15.83
N VAL A 334 6.39 0.21 -16.38
CA VAL A 334 5.38 1.02 -15.68
C VAL A 334 4.05 0.28 -15.69
N GLY A 335 3.49 0.00 -14.51
CA GLY A 335 2.16 -0.59 -14.36
C GLY A 335 2.13 -2.12 -14.19
N GLY A 336 3.30 -2.79 -14.12
CA GLY A 336 3.36 -4.25 -13.95
C GLY A 336 3.02 -5.04 -15.21
N LYS A 337 3.03 -6.36 -15.09
CA LYS A 337 2.75 -7.28 -16.18
C LYS A 337 1.62 -8.25 -15.81
N LEU A 338 0.64 -8.40 -16.69
CA LEU A 338 -0.50 -9.30 -16.46
C LEU A 338 -0.12 -10.76 -16.75
N TRP A 339 -0.53 -11.64 -15.83
CA TRP A 339 -0.39 -13.08 -15.96
C TRP A 339 -1.77 -13.76 -15.97
N ASP A 340 -1.89 -14.81 -16.80
CA ASP A 340 -3.05 -15.71 -16.82
C ASP A 340 -2.79 -16.84 -15.80
N VAL A 341 -3.41 -16.74 -14.62
CA VAL A 341 -3.31 -17.75 -13.56
C VAL A 341 -4.70 -18.30 -13.29
N ARG A 342 -4.88 -19.59 -13.57
CA ARG A 342 -6.18 -20.26 -13.39
C ARG A 342 -6.03 -21.74 -13.09
N ALA A 343 -6.94 -22.27 -12.32
CA ALA A 343 -7.09 -23.71 -12.16
C ALA A 343 -7.90 -24.27 -13.34
N VAL A 344 -7.43 -25.35 -13.93
CA VAL A 344 -8.13 -26.10 -14.95
C VAL A 344 -8.16 -27.59 -14.57
N ARG A 345 -9.25 -28.26 -14.85
CA ARG A 345 -9.27 -29.73 -14.73
C ARG A 345 -8.62 -30.34 -15.95
N ALA A 346 -7.76 -31.33 -15.75
CA ALA A 346 -7.14 -32.07 -16.84
C ALA A 346 -8.23 -32.73 -17.71
N ARG A 347 -8.14 -32.58 -19.03
CA ARG A 347 -9.13 -33.18 -19.97
C ARG A 347 -9.25 -34.69 -19.81
N SER A 348 -8.18 -35.39 -19.44
CA SER A 348 -8.17 -36.80 -19.11
C SER A 348 -9.03 -37.11 -17.88
N PHE A 349 -9.01 -36.26 -16.88
CA PHE A 349 -9.79 -36.45 -15.64
C PHE A 349 -11.29 -36.18 -15.90
N VAL A 350 -11.62 -35.13 -16.65
CA VAL A 350 -13.01 -34.84 -17.04
C VAL A 350 -13.60 -35.95 -17.93
N ARG A 351 -12.78 -36.53 -18.82
CA ARG A 351 -13.22 -37.68 -19.64
C ARG A 351 -13.40 -38.95 -18.84
N ALA A 352 -12.53 -39.20 -17.82
CA ALA A 352 -12.65 -40.33 -16.93
C ALA A 352 -13.93 -40.24 -16.08
N GLU A 353 -14.20 -39.07 -15.48
CA GLU A 353 -15.46 -38.85 -14.74
C GLU A 353 -16.70 -39.00 -15.62
N ALA A 354 -16.67 -38.47 -16.84
CA ALA A 354 -17.78 -38.63 -17.78
C ALA A 354 -17.99 -40.11 -18.15
N ALA A 355 -16.91 -40.88 -18.39
CA ALA A 355 -16.97 -42.28 -18.69
C ALA A 355 -17.43 -43.14 -17.50
N GLU A 356 -17.10 -42.73 -16.28
CA GLU A 356 -17.61 -43.36 -15.04
C GLU A 356 -19.10 -43.05 -14.82
N ALA A 357 -19.53 -41.83 -15.10
CA ALA A 357 -20.93 -41.43 -15.05
C ALA A 357 -21.79 -42.19 -16.08
N GLU A 358 -21.29 -42.31 -17.34
CA GLU A 358 -21.95 -43.10 -18.40
C GLU A 358 -22.03 -44.60 -18.05
N LYS A 359 -20.99 -45.16 -17.37
CA LYS A 359 -21.03 -46.54 -16.88
C LYS A 359 -21.99 -46.75 -15.71
N ALA A 360 -22.22 -45.70 -14.93
CA ALA A 360 -23.18 -45.75 -13.81
C ALA A 360 -24.64 -45.64 -14.26
N GLU A 361 -24.88 -45.00 -15.44
CA GLU A 361 -26.23 -44.87 -16.05
C GLU A 361 -26.55 -45.97 -17.07
N GLY A 362 -25.53 -46.66 -17.61
CA GLY A 362 -25.69 -47.73 -18.62
C GLY A 362 -25.34 -49.09 -18.04
N GLY A 363 -26.30 -49.75 -17.36
CA GLY A 363 -26.24 -51.17 -17.08
C GLY A 363 -26.51 -51.98 -18.37
N GLU A 364 -25.61 -52.93 -18.65
CA GLU A 364 -25.75 -54.04 -19.56
C GLU A 364 -26.06 -53.77 -21.04
N GLU A 365 -25.05 -53.89 -21.88
CA GLU A 365 -25.05 -54.86 -23.01
C GLU A 365 -23.68 -54.80 -23.70
N GLY A 366 -23.06 -56.00 -23.83
CA GLY A 366 -21.78 -56.18 -24.50
C GLY A 366 -21.89 -56.25 -25.99
N VAL A 367 -20.81 -55.91 -26.73
CA VAL A 367 -20.32 -56.59 -27.93
C VAL A 367 -18.85 -56.23 -28.15
N GLU A 368 -18.00 -57.24 -28.28
CA GLU A 368 -16.64 -57.18 -28.80
C GLU A 368 -16.62 -56.80 -30.29
N SER A 369 -15.66 -55.96 -30.68
CA SER A 369 -15.08 -56.04 -32.01
C SER A 369 -13.74 -55.30 -32.06
N GLY A 370 -12.66 -56.04 -32.27
CA GLY A 370 -11.34 -55.55 -32.56
C GLY A 370 -11.21 -55.01 -33.98
N THR A 371 -10.24 -54.19 -34.21
CA THR A 371 -9.39 -54.19 -35.42
C THR A 371 -8.12 -53.35 -35.26
N GLU A 372 -7.09 -53.90 -35.83
CA GLU A 372 -5.68 -53.54 -35.87
C GLU A 372 -5.35 -52.27 -36.67
N GLY A 373 -4.20 -51.69 -36.32
CA GLY A 373 -3.17 -51.36 -37.31
C GLY A 373 -3.08 -49.94 -37.83
N SER A 374 -2.03 -49.23 -37.50
CA SER A 374 -1.01 -48.86 -38.51
C SER A 374 0.04 -47.95 -37.88
N GLU A 375 1.27 -48.41 -37.98
CA GLU A 375 2.51 -47.66 -37.73
C GLU A 375 2.73 -46.62 -38.85
N ALA A 376 3.21 -45.46 -38.49
CA ALA A 376 3.93 -44.58 -39.39
C ALA A 376 5.05 -43.85 -38.62
N ASP A 377 6.29 -44.20 -38.98
CA ASP A 377 7.54 -43.57 -38.61
C ASP A 377 7.54 -42.07 -38.91
N VAL A 378 7.96 -41.26 -37.94
CA VAL A 378 8.52 -39.92 -38.18
C VAL A 378 9.70 -39.65 -37.27
N VAL A 379 10.76 -39.34 -37.95
CA VAL A 379 12.11 -38.87 -37.60
C VAL A 379 12.25 -38.13 -36.29
N ALA A 380 13.27 -38.56 -35.53
CA ALA A 380 13.74 -37.94 -34.27
C ALA A 380 14.42 -36.60 -34.54
N GLU A 381 13.90 -35.56 -33.97
CA GLU A 381 14.58 -34.27 -33.74
C GLU A 381 14.83 -34.09 -32.22
N THR A 382 16.10 -33.97 -31.87
CA THR A 382 16.57 -33.86 -30.47
C THR A 382 16.16 -32.55 -29.83
N THR A 383 15.17 -32.58 -28.96
CA THR A 383 14.82 -31.52 -28.04
C THR A 383 15.46 -31.74 -26.66
N PRO A 384 15.79 -30.65 -25.89
CA PRO A 384 16.38 -30.75 -24.55
C PRO A 384 15.44 -31.46 -23.58
N LYS A 385 16.00 -32.27 -22.70
CA LYS A 385 15.28 -33.01 -21.64
C LYS A 385 14.25 -32.15 -20.94
N GLU A 386 12.99 -32.43 -21.20
CA GLU A 386 11.88 -31.95 -20.40
C GLU A 386 12.00 -32.42 -18.95
N ALA A 387 11.79 -31.51 -18.02
CA ALA A 387 11.64 -31.82 -16.61
C ALA A 387 10.48 -32.83 -16.45
N GLU A 388 10.68 -33.86 -15.64
CA GLU A 388 9.64 -34.87 -15.34
C GLU A 388 8.31 -34.18 -15.00
N PRO A 389 7.19 -34.62 -15.60
CA PRO A 389 5.88 -34.09 -15.26
C PRO A 389 5.58 -34.42 -13.79
N LEU A 390 5.37 -33.38 -12.98
CA LEU A 390 4.86 -33.50 -11.63
C LEU A 390 3.65 -34.43 -11.64
N LYS A 391 3.67 -35.46 -10.80
CA LYS A 391 2.54 -36.40 -10.64
C LYS A 391 1.27 -35.59 -10.41
N PRO A 392 0.17 -35.88 -11.12
CA PRO A 392 -1.08 -35.16 -10.93
C PRO A 392 -1.54 -35.27 -9.48
N GLU A 393 -1.84 -34.13 -8.87
CA GLU A 393 -2.47 -34.09 -7.55
C GLU A 393 -3.80 -34.84 -7.61
N SER A 394 -4.15 -35.50 -6.52
CA SER A 394 -5.27 -36.48 -6.42
C SER A 394 -6.66 -35.91 -6.76
N ASP A 395 -6.80 -34.59 -6.93
CA ASP A 395 -8.06 -33.89 -7.23
C ASP A 395 -8.28 -33.53 -8.70
N GLY A 396 -7.34 -33.89 -9.57
CA GLY A 396 -7.40 -33.65 -11.01
C GLY A 396 -7.27 -32.18 -11.47
N TRP A 397 -6.98 -31.26 -10.55
CA TRP A 397 -6.77 -29.85 -10.84
C TRP A 397 -5.33 -29.55 -11.23
N ASN A 398 -5.14 -28.91 -12.36
CA ASN A 398 -3.87 -28.38 -12.83
C ASN A 398 -3.89 -26.84 -12.82
N MET A 399 -2.75 -26.26 -12.48
CA MET A 399 -2.61 -24.79 -12.49
C MET A 399 -1.97 -24.35 -13.80
N VAL A 400 -2.67 -23.48 -14.54
CA VAL A 400 -2.12 -22.76 -15.69
C VAL A 400 -1.56 -21.45 -15.19
N CYS A 401 -0.30 -21.17 -15.57
CA CYS A 401 0.40 -19.97 -15.21
C CYS A 401 1.27 -19.53 -16.40
N ARG A 402 0.87 -18.43 -17.04
CA ARG A 402 1.60 -17.91 -18.21
C ARG A 402 1.40 -16.39 -18.35
N PRO A 403 2.36 -15.63 -18.91
CA PRO A 403 2.13 -14.25 -19.31
C PRO A 403 0.96 -14.18 -20.30
N LYS A 404 0.16 -13.14 -20.21
CA LYS A 404 -0.83 -12.86 -21.27
C LYS A 404 -0.11 -12.64 -22.59
N VAL A 405 -0.71 -13.14 -23.68
CA VAL A 405 -0.10 -13.12 -25.01
C VAL A 405 0.30 -11.71 -25.42
N GLY A 406 1.51 -11.57 -25.96
CA GLY A 406 2.08 -10.30 -26.42
C GLY A 406 3.07 -9.64 -25.45
N ASP A 407 3.18 -10.12 -24.23
CA ASP A 407 4.07 -9.53 -23.22
C ASP A 407 5.42 -10.27 -23.10
N ARG A 408 6.50 -9.49 -22.91
CA ARG A 408 7.84 -10.03 -22.70
C ARG A 408 8.00 -10.46 -21.24
N VAL A 409 8.47 -11.68 -21.01
CA VAL A 409 8.77 -12.18 -19.66
C VAL A 409 10.05 -11.53 -19.13
N VAL A 410 9.93 -10.80 -18.02
CA VAL A 410 11.06 -10.21 -17.29
C VAL A 410 10.83 -10.54 -15.82
N GLY A 411 11.82 -11.10 -15.12
CA GLY A 411 11.69 -11.54 -13.72
C GLY A 411 11.35 -10.39 -12.76
N GLY A 412 10.58 -10.68 -11.73
CA GLY A 412 10.16 -9.74 -10.67
C GLY A 412 9.30 -10.43 -9.61
N GLY A 413 8.75 -9.66 -8.66
CA GLY A 413 7.72 -10.14 -7.74
C GLY A 413 6.35 -10.16 -8.39
N PHE A 414 5.38 -10.77 -7.72
CA PHE A 414 4.03 -10.92 -8.23
C PHE A 414 3.01 -10.41 -7.23
N VAL A 415 1.96 -9.78 -7.74
CA VAL A 415 0.78 -9.40 -6.96
C VAL A 415 -0.42 -10.16 -7.50
N GLY A 416 -1.03 -10.99 -6.65
CA GLY A 416 -2.35 -11.57 -6.93
C GLY A 416 -3.42 -10.68 -6.33
N VAL A 417 -4.41 -10.31 -7.16
CA VAL A 417 -5.57 -9.49 -6.77
C VAL A 417 -6.76 -10.40 -6.61
N PHE A 418 -7.23 -10.56 -5.39
CA PHE A 418 -8.42 -11.34 -5.08
C PHE A 418 -9.56 -10.41 -4.66
N ARG A 419 -10.78 -10.80 -5.02
CA ARG A 419 -12.02 -10.14 -4.61
C ARG A 419 -12.83 -11.06 -3.73
N ARG A 420 -13.36 -10.56 -2.59
CA ARG A 420 -14.33 -11.30 -1.80
C ARG A 420 -15.71 -11.20 -2.45
N VAL A 421 -16.26 -12.35 -2.81
CA VAL A 421 -17.58 -12.44 -3.43
C VAL A 421 -18.62 -12.91 -2.41
N VAL A 422 -19.90 -12.66 -2.72
CA VAL A 422 -21.02 -13.25 -1.98
C VAL A 422 -21.02 -14.76 -2.26
N LYS A 423 -21.25 -15.56 -1.23
CA LYS A 423 -21.28 -17.02 -1.34
C LYS A 423 -22.69 -17.52 -1.66
#